data_b54f342c04472064012c841e054710ae
#
_entry.id   b54f342c04472064012c841e054710ae
#
_cell.length_a   1.000
_cell.length_b   1.000
_cell.length_c   1.000
_cell.angle_alpha   90.00
_cell.angle_beta   90.00
_cell.angle_gamma   90.00
#
_symmetry.space_group_name_H-M   'P 1'
#
loop_
_entity.id
_entity.type
_entity.pdbx_description
1 polymer ?
#
loop_
_entity_poly.entity_id
_entity_poly.type
_entity_poly.pdbx_seq_one_letter_code
_entity_poly.pdbx_strand_id
1 'polypeptide(L)'
;HTDNRRQRQMCIRDRTQSEIRRIGFPLSKSLINREFLIAGGTLMGAEKALDFGIAMNIAGGTHHAFYDRGEAFCMLNDQAVAAHVLIANKKSIDKILIVDLDVHQGNGTASIFNNSTDVFTLSFHGKNNYPFRKEKSDFDIEFDDDTSDKIYLQKLKKYLPEVIEKFEPNFIFYLSGVDVLSNDKLGKLGLTLGGCKERDRFVLDLCKKNKIPLQISMGGGYSSKLKDII
;
A
#
# COMPACT_ATOMS: atom_id res chain seq x y z
N HIS A 1 7.50 -3.84 -28.24
CA HIS A 1 8.88 -3.81 -27.70
C HIS A 1 9.55 -2.44 -27.82
N THR A 2 9.20 -1.59 -28.78
CA THR A 2 9.77 -0.24 -28.98
C THR A 2 9.18 0.80 -28.03
N ASP A 3 7.94 0.64 -27.57
CA ASP A 3 7.25 1.59 -26.71
C ASP A 3 7.82 1.58 -25.27
N ASN A 4 8.14 0.39 -24.75
CA ASN A 4 8.77 0.22 -23.43
C ASN A 4 10.17 0.86 -23.32
N ARG A 5 10.93 0.95 -24.41
CA ARG A 5 12.23 1.63 -24.42
C ARG A 5 12.09 3.16 -24.38
N ARG A 6 11.07 3.71 -25.05
CA ARG A 6 10.78 5.15 -25.03
C ARG A 6 10.26 5.60 -23.68
N GLN A 7 9.35 4.84 -23.05
CA GLN A 7 8.91 5.11 -21.69
C GLN A 7 10.07 5.03 -20.67
N ARG A 8 10.95 4.04 -20.77
CA ARG A 8 12.16 3.95 -19.92
C ARG A 8 13.12 5.13 -20.13
N GLN A 9 13.26 5.64 -21.34
CA GLN A 9 14.09 6.81 -21.62
C GLN A 9 13.44 8.12 -21.19
N MET A 10 12.12 8.28 -21.31
CA MET A 10 11.37 9.41 -20.77
C MET A 10 11.46 9.49 -19.25
N CYS A 11 11.39 8.37 -18.53
CA CYS A 11 11.53 8.37 -17.06
C CYS A 11 12.87 8.88 -16.54
N ILE A 12 13.95 8.82 -17.35
CA ILE A 12 15.31 9.18 -16.91
C ILE A 12 15.74 10.56 -17.41
N ARG A 13 15.32 10.97 -18.62
CA ARG A 13 15.91 12.15 -19.29
C ARG A 13 15.13 13.44 -19.13
N ASP A 14 13.84 13.39 -18.87
CA ASP A 14 12.96 14.55 -19.00
C ASP A 14 12.31 15.02 -17.70
N ARG A 15 12.70 14.46 -16.55
CA ARG A 15 12.16 14.91 -15.26
C ARG A 15 12.84 16.18 -14.77
N THR A 16 12.02 17.14 -14.37
CA THR A 16 12.49 18.39 -13.78
C THR A 16 13.11 18.14 -12.39
N GLN A 17 13.97 19.05 -11.94
CA GLN A 17 14.54 19.01 -10.58
C GLN A 17 13.44 19.06 -9.51
N SER A 18 12.29 19.66 -9.79
CA SER A 18 11.13 19.68 -8.90
C SER A 18 10.51 18.29 -8.74
N GLU A 19 10.35 17.53 -9.82
CA GLU A 19 9.82 16.17 -9.80
C GLU A 19 10.78 15.22 -9.06
N ILE A 20 12.09 15.33 -9.28
CA ILE A 20 13.09 14.53 -8.56
C ILE A 20 13.03 14.81 -7.05
N ARG A 21 12.92 16.07 -6.64
CA ARG A 21 12.79 16.45 -5.23
C ARG A 21 11.49 15.90 -4.61
N ARG A 22 10.40 15.84 -5.37
CA ARG A 22 9.12 15.30 -4.91
C ARG A 22 9.20 13.80 -4.63
N ILE A 23 9.95 13.05 -5.44
CA ILE A 23 10.22 11.62 -5.20
C ILE A 23 11.07 11.42 -3.93
N GLY A 24 11.99 12.36 -3.62
CA GLY A 24 12.83 12.29 -2.43
C GLY A 24 14.07 11.40 -2.54
N PHE A 25 14.30 10.77 -3.70
CA PHE A 25 15.51 10.01 -4.01
C PHE A 25 16.27 10.61 -5.19
N PRO A 26 17.60 10.54 -5.21
CA PRO A 26 18.38 10.85 -6.41
C PRO A 26 17.98 9.93 -7.56
N LEU A 27 17.53 10.51 -8.67
CA LEU A 27 17.12 9.74 -9.84
C LEU A 27 18.34 9.04 -10.46
N SER A 28 18.29 7.73 -10.55
CA SER A 28 19.33 6.91 -11.14
C SER A 28 18.75 5.72 -11.92
N LYS A 29 19.52 5.14 -12.82
CA LYS A 29 19.14 3.91 -13.51
C LYS A 29 18.91 2.75 -12.53
N SER A 30 19.70 2.70 -11.47
CA SER A 30 19.56 1.70 -10.40
C SER A 30 18.23 1.84 -9.68
N LEU A 31 17.84 3.07 -9.30
CA LEU A 31 16.54 3.32 -8.66
C LEU A 31 15.40 2.87 -9.57
N ILE A 32 15.41 3.25 -10.82
CA ILE A 32 14.36 2.87 -11.78
C ILE A 32 14.25 1.35 -11.94
N ASN A 33 15.38 0.67 -12.07
CA ASN A 33 15.38 -0.80 -12.15
C ASN A 33 14.83 -1.44 -10.86
N ARG A 34 15.18 -0.90 -9.70
CA ARG A 34 14.63 -1.33 -8.41
C ARG A 34 13.10 -1.19 -8.38
N GLU A 35 12.55 -0.07 -8.81
CA GLU A 35 11.11 0.16 -8.81
C GLU A 35 10.36 -0.83 -9.74
N PHE A 36 10.93 -1.15 -10.90
CA PHE A 36 10.37 -2.19 -11.77
C PHE A 36 10.42 -3.58 -11.12
N LEU A 37 11.50 -3.91 -10.40
CA LEU A 37 11.60 -5.17 -9.68
C LEU A 37 10.59 -5.24 -8.53
N ILE A 38 10.38 -4.15 -7.81
CA ILE A 38 9.37 -4.06 -6.74
C ILE A 38 7.97 -4.29 -7.31
N ALA A 39 7.58 -3.55 -8.35
CA ALA A 39 6.27 -3.70 -8.96
C ALA A 39 6.07 -5.10 -9.56
N GLY A 40 7.10 -5.66 -10.19
CA GLY A 40 7.09 -7.04 -10.69
C GLY A 40 6.98 -8.08 -9.57
N GLY A 41 7.63 -7.85 -8.43
CA GLY A 41 7.53 -8.71 -7.24
C GLY A 41 6.13 -8.70 -6.64
N THR A 42 5.48 -7.54 -6.55
CA THR A 42 4.10 -7.43 -6.07
C THR A 42 3.12 -8.11 -7.02
N LEU A 43 3.28 -7.95 -8.33
CA LEU A 43 2.47 -8.65 -9.33
C LEU A 43 2.65 -10.16 -9.24
N MET A 44 3.88 -10.66 -9.19
CA MET A 44 4.17 -12.08 -9.02
C MET A 44 3.59 -12.61 -7.69
N GLY A 45 3.71 -11.84 -6.60
CA GLY A 45 3.09 -12.16 -5.32
C GLY A 45 1.57 -12.26 -5.44
N ALA A 46 0.92 -11.35 -6.15
CA ALA A 46 -0.52 -11.40 -6.37
C ALA A 46 -0.94 -12.65 -7.17
N GLU A 47 -0.22 -13.01 -8.22
CA GLU A 47 -0.46 -14.25 -8.95
C GLU A 47 -0.27 -15.50 -8.07
N LYS A 48 0.77 -15.51 -7.22
CA LYS A 48 1.00 -16.60 -6.27
C LYS A 48 -0.06 -16.65 -5.15
N ALA A 49 -0.60 -15.52 -4.73
CA ALA A 49 -1.70 -15.50 -3.77
C ALA A 49 -2.96 -16.20 -4.32
N LEU A 50 -3.22 -16.13 -5.62
CA LEU A 50 -4.32 -16.88 -6.25
C LEU A 50 -4.12 -18.40 -6.16
N ASP A 51 -2.86 -18.88 -6.25
CA ASP A 51 -2.53 -20.30 -6.18
C ASP A 51 -2.51 -20.82 -4.74
N PHE A 52 -1.95 -20.04 -3.80
CA PHE A 52 -1.63 -20.47 -2.44
C PHE A 52 -2.49 -19.83 -1.34
N GLY A 53 -3.35 -18.89 -1.70
CA GLY A 53 -4.20 -18.13 -0.78
C GLY A 53 -3.50 -16.91 -0.16
N ILE A 54 -2.17 -16.92 -0.06
CA ILE A 54 -1.36 -15.82 0.50
C ILE A 54 0.02 -15.76 -0.15
N ALA A 55 0.51 -14.54 -0.38
CA ALA A 55 1.90 -14.30 -0.75
C ALA A 55 2.36 -12.93 -0.23
N MET A 56 3.66 -12.76 -0.01
CA MET A 56 4.26 -11.52 0.44
C MET A 56 5.42 -11.11 -0.47
N ASN A 57 5.43 -9.85 -0.88
CA ASN A 57 6.62 -9.20 -1.40
C ASN A 57 7.34 -8.51 -0.22
N ILE A 58 8.58 -8.92 0.09
CA ILE A 58 9.40 -8.29 1.14
C ILE A 58 9.96 -6.93 0.68
N ALA A 59 9.18 -6.22 -0.09
CA ALA A 59 9.33 -4.87 -0.59
C ALA A 59 7.94 -4.33 -0.95
N GLY A 60 7.86 -3.20 -1.64
CA GLY A 60 6.59 -2.64 -2.12
C GLY A 60 5.86 -1.80 -1.08
N GLY A 61 4.60 -1.53 -1.35
CA GLY A 61 3.82 -0.56 -0.58
C GLY A 61 4.11 0.87 -0.99
N THR A 62 4.37 1.09 -2.28
CA THR A 62 4.74 2.39 -2.85
C THR A 62 3.51 3.23 -3.17
N HIS A 63 2.66 3.43 -2.16
CA HIS A 63 1.29 3.95 -2.23
C HIS A 63 1.18 5.47 -2.50
N HIS A 64 2.30 6.21 -2.44
CA HIS A 64 2.30 7.65 -2.74
C HIS A 64 2.50 7.97 -4.22
N ALA A 65 2.85 7.00 -5.06
CA ALA A 65 2.98 7.23 -6.49
C ALA A 65 1.59 7.34 -7.15
N PHE A 66 1.40 8.45 -7.88
CA PHE A 66 0.20 8.73 -8.66
C PHE A 66 0.31 8.12 -10.06
N TYR A 67 -0.77 8.24 -10.84
CA TYR A 67 -0.79 7.78 -12.23
C TYR A 67 0.29 8.47 -13.10
N ASP A 68 0.52 9.74 -12.88
CA ASP A 68 1.35 10.63 -13.71
C ASP A 68 2.67 11.08 -13.05
N ARG A 69 2.85 10.81 -11.75
CA ARG A 69 4.02 11.29 -11.01
C ARG A 69 4.39 10.39 -9.84
N GLY A 70 5.69 10.36 -9.54
CA GLY A 70 6.19 9.81 -8.28
C GLY A 70 6.17 10.86 -7.17
N GLU A 71 6.02 10.39 -5.91
CA GLU A 71 5.96 11.24 -4.71
C GLU A 71 6.41 10.45 -3.48
N ALA A 72 7.01 11.13 -2.49
CA ALA A 72 7.32 10.59 -1.16
C ALA A 72 7.92 9.17 -1.19
N PHE A 73 9.08 9.03 -1.80
CA PHE A 73 9.85 7.79 -1.96
C PHE A 73 9.22 6.73 -2.86
N CYS A 74 8.10 7.04 -3.52
CA CYS A 74 7.39 6.14 -4.43
C CYS A 74 7.50 6.65 -5.88
N MET A 75 7.92 5.78 -6.80
CA MET A 75 7.98 6.10 -8.24
C MET A 75 6.89 5.40 -9.04
N LEU A 76 6.63 4.14 -8.72
CA LEU A 76 5.55 3.32 -9.30
C LEU A 76 4.67 2.85 -8.14
N ASN A 77 3.36 2.92 -8.30
CA ASN A 77 2.44 2.33 -7.33
C ASN A 77 2.31 0.83 -7.60
N ASP A 78 3.06 0.03 -6.85
CA ASP A 78 3.20 -1.40 -7.10
C ASP A 78 1.87 -2.17 -6.98
N GLN A 79 1.06 -1.86 -5.97
CA GLN A 79 -0.25 -2.49 -5.78
C GLN A 79 -1.25 -2.03 -6.84
N ALA A 80 -1.22 -0.77 -7.26
CA ALA A 80 -2.08 -0.28 -8.34
C ALA A 80 -1.74 -0.94 -9.68
N VAL A 81 -0.44 -1.08 -9.99
CA VAL A 81 0.02 -1.81 -11.20
C VAL A 81 -0.47 -3.25 -11.17
N ALA A 82 -0.30 -3.94 -10.03
CA ALA A 82 -0.72 -5.34 -9.88
C ALA A 82 -2.25 -5.48 -9.97
N ALA A 83 -3.03 -4.58 -9.36
CA ALA A 83 -4.48 -4.59 -9.42
C ALA A 83 -4.99 -4.43 -10.86
N HIS A 84 -4.48 -3.46 -11.61
CA HIS A 84 -4.85 -3.29 -13.02
C HIS A 84 -4.52 -4.51 -13.88
N VAL A 85 -3.35 -5.13 -13.65
CA VAL A 85 -2.97 -6.35 -14.40
C VAL A 85 -3.86 -7.53 -14.04
N LEU A 86 -4.23 -7.72 -12.76
CA LEU A 86 -5.13 -8.79 -12.35
C LEU A 86 -6.52 -8.63 -13.01
N ILE A 87 -7.13 -7.46 -12.92
CA ILE A 87 -8.44 -7.17 -13.51
C ILE A 87 -8.40 -7.40 -15.03
N ALA A 88 -7.35 -6.93 -15.70
CA ALA A 88 -7.24 -7.07 -17.16
C ALA A 88 -7.04 -8.52 -17.63
N ASN A 89 -6.35 -9.36 -16.85
CA ASN A 89 -5.89 -10.68 -17.30
C ASN A 89 -6.62 -11.86 -16.64
N LYS A 90 -7.28 -11.66 -15.50
CA LYS A 90 -7.93 -12.72 -14.72
C LYS A 90 -9.43 -12.48 -14.62
N LYS A 91 -10.21 -13.10 -15.49
CA LYS A 91 -11.68 -12.94 -15.53
C LYS A 91 -12.39 -13.27 -14.20
N SER A 92 -11.73 -13.98 -13.29
CA SER A 92 -12.24 -14.32 -11.96
C SER A 92 -11.98 -13.23 -10.91
N ILE A 93 -11.21 -12.19 -11.24
CA ILE A 93 -10.87 -11.09 -10.35
C ILE A 93 -11.47 -9.81 -10.91
N ASP A 94 -12.55 -9.36 -10.30
CA ASP A 94 -13.31 -8.17 -10.71
C ASP A 94 -13.54 -7.18 -9.56
N LYS A 95 -13.29 -7.62 -8.30
CA LYS A 95 -13.42 -6.77 -7.11
C LYS A 95 -12.20 -6.88 -6.22
N ILE A 96 -11.38 -5.87 -6.21
CA ILE A 96 -10.14 -5.80 -5.43
C ILE A 96 -10.29 -4.81 -4.29
N LEU A 97 -9.96 -5.22 -3.05
CA LEU A 97 -9.86 -4.33 -1.91
C LEU A 97 -8.37 -4.06 -1.62
N ILE A 98 -7.99 -2.80 -1.58
CA ILE A 98 -6.68 -2.36 -1.09
C ILE A 98 -6.84 -1.91 0.36
N VAL A 99 -6.24 -2.66 1.29
CA VAL A 99 -6.21 -2.39 2.73
C VAL A 99 -4.86 -1.75 3.05
N ASP A 100 -4.85 -0.44 3.19
CA ASP A 100 -3.66 0.34 3.52
C ASP A 100 -3.66 0.65 5.01
N LEU A 101 -2.78 0.00 5.76
CA LEU A 101 -2.59 0.18 7.20
C LEU A 101 -1.22 0.82 7.53
N ASP A 102 -0.60 1.48 6.58
CA ASP A 102 0.54 2.39 6.79
C ASP A 102 0.08 3.63 7.57
N VAL A 103 0.98 4.26 8.32
CA VAL A 103 0.65 5.47 9.07
C VAL A 103 0.34 6.66 8.16
N HIS A 104 0.87 6.63 6.94
CA HIS A 104 0.63 7.65 5.91
C HIS A 104 -0.57 7.24 5.04
N GLN A 105 -1.38 8.20 4.63
CA GLN A 105 -2.44 7.90 3.66
C GLN A 105 -1.83 7.55 2.30
N GLY A 106 -2.30 6.47 1.68
CA GLY A 106 -1.97 6.12 0.30
C GLY A 106 -2.62 7.06 -0.71
N ASN A 107 -2.19 8.33 -0.74
CA ASN A 107 -2.77 9.37 -1.60
C ASN A 107 -2.66 9.04 -3.09
N GLY A 108 -1.56 8.44 -3.52
CA GLY A 108 -1.39 7.97 -4.90
C GLY A 108 -2.40 6.88 -5.24
N THR A 109 -2.57 5.90 -4.37
CA THR A 109 -3.54 4.81 -4.51
C THR A 109 -4.98 5.36 -4.57
N ALA A 110 -5.34 6.23 -3.62
CA ALA A 110 -6.66 6.87 -3.59
C ALA A 110 -6.95 7.65 -4.89
N SER A 111 -5.97 8.40 -5.37
CA SER A 111 -6.09 9.17 -6.62
C SER A 111 -6.23 8.29 -7.87
N ILE A 112 -5.46 7.19 -7.96
CA ILE A 112 -5.50 6.28 -9.11
C ILE A 112 -6.85 5.60 -9.23
N PHE A 113 -7.44 5.18 -8.11
CA PHE A 113 -8.70 4.44 -8.09
C PHE A 113 -9.92 5.31 -7.77
N ASN A 114 -9.76 6.63 -7.76
CA ASN A 114 -10.88 7.54 -7.59
C ASN A 114 -11.97 7.26 -8.63
N ASN A 115 -13.18 6.96 -8.17
CA ASN A 115 -14.33 6.51 -8.97
C ASN A 115 -14.18 5.12 -9.65
N SER A 116 -13.25 4.27 -9.22
CA SER A 116 -13.23 2.88 -9.67
C SER A 116 -14.43 2.12 -9.07
N THR A 117 -15.05 1.24 -9.85
CA THR A 117 -16.06 0.30 -9.37
C THR A 117 -15.47 -1.05 -8.99
N ASP A 118 -14.29 -1.35 -9.51
CA ASP A 118 -13.64 -2.65 -9.44
C ASP A 118 -12.57 -2.71 -8.33
N VAL A 119 -12.10 -1.54 -7.87
CA VAL A 119 -11.12 -1.43 -6.79
C VAL A 119 -11.64 -0.49 -5.72
N PHE A 120 -11.73 -1.00 -4.49
CA PHE A 120 -12.07 -0.23 -3.30
C PHE A 120 -10.82 0.06 -2.49
N THR A 121 -10.63 1.31 -2.11
CA THR A 121 -9.48 1.78 -1.33
C THR A 121 -9.88 2.07 0.11
N LEU A 122 -9.26 1.37 1.07
CA LEU A 122 -9.43 1.54 2.51
C LEU A 122 -8.11 2.00 3.11
N SER A 123 -8.08 3.17 3.74
CA SER A 123 -6.87 3.70 4.37
C SER A 123 -7.08 4.01 5.86
N PHE A 124 -6.19 3.47 6.70
CA PHE A 124 -6.10 3.72 8.14
C PHE A 124 -4.83 4.51 8.42
N HIS A 125 -4.92 5.82 8.63
CA HIS A 125 -3.75 6.67 8.69
C HIS A 125 -3.80 7.71 9.81
N GLY A 126 -2.64 8.23 10.17
CA GLY A 126 -2.53 9.34 11.12
C GLY A 126 -2.99 10.66 10.48
N LYS A 127 -3.90 11.35 11.16
CA LYS A 127 -4.46 12.62 10.71
C LYS A 127 -3.38 13.67 10.43
N ASN A 128 -2.37 13.74 11.27
CA ASN A 128 -1.27 14.68 11.20
C ASN A 128 -0.02 14.13 10.50
N ASN A 129 -0.10 12.91 9.92
CA ASN A 129 0.93 12.34 9.09
C ASN A 129 0.82 12.82 7.63
N TYR A 130 1.89 12.62 6.86
CA TYR A 130 1.88 12.86 5.43
C TYR A 130 0.79 12.01 4.73
N PRO A 131 0.21 12.49 3.63
CA PRO A 131 0.27 13.84 3.08
C PRO A 131 -0.51 14.85 3.95
N PHE A 132 -0.03 16.12 4.01
CA PHE A 132 -0.74 17.15 4.77
C PHE A 132 -2.07 17.52 4.15
N ARG A 133 -2.19 17.41 2.82
CA ARG A 133 -3.44 17.48 2.09
C ARG A 133 -3.79 16.07 1.65
N LYS A 134 -4.78 15.47 2.32
CA LYS A 134 -5.27 14.12 2.01
C LYS A 134 -5.99 14.08 0.66
N GLU A 135 -5.83 12.97 -0.04
CA GLU A 135 -6.73 12.58 -1.12
C GLU A 135 -7.96 11.87 -0.52
N LYS A 136 -8.93 11.51 -1.34
CA LYS A 136 -10.13 10.82 -0.89
C LYS A 136 -10.07 9.37 -1.33
N SER A 137 -9.91 8.45 -0.37
CA SER A 137 -10.14 7.02 -0.56
C SER A 137 -11.65 6.72 -0.54
N ASP A 138 -12.05 5.51 -0.91
CA ASP A 138 -13.45 5.10 -0.73
C ASP A 138 -13.83 5.07 0.75
N PHE A 139 -12.88 4.72 1.62
CA PHE A 139 -13.05 4.81 3.05
C PHE A 139 -11.74 5.18 3.77
N ASP A 140 -11.72 6.37 4.37
CA ASP A 140 -10.61 6.89 5.16
C ASP A 140 -10.95 6.83 6.65
N ILE A 141 -10.03 6.30 7.46
CA ILE A 141 -10.09 6.29 8.92
C ILE A 141 -8.88 7.00 9.48
N GLU A 142 -9.11 8.22 9.93
CA GLU A 142 -8.09 9.05 10.52
C GLU A 142 -7.93 8.76 12.02
N PHE A 143 -6.68 8.82 12.48
CA PHE A 143 -6.31 8.70 13.88
C PHE A 143 -5.56 9.94 14.36
N ASP A 144 -5.84 10.34 15.59
CA ASP A 144 -5.05 11.36 16.28
C ASP A 144 -3.67 10.82 16.65
N ASP A 145 -2.70 11.73 16.85
CA ASP A 145 -1.36 11.37 17.29
C ASP A 145 -1.44 10.54 18.60
N ASP A 146 -0.47 9.67 18.82
CA ASP A 146 -0.38 8.75 19.96
C ASP A 146 -1.57 7.80 20.13
N THR A 147 -2.37 7.57 19.09
CA THR A 147 -3.47 6.58 19.13
C THR A 147 -2.94 5.20 19.54
N SER A 148 -3.51 4.66 20.62
CA SER A 148 -3.10 3.38 21.21
C SER A 148 -3.64 2.16 20.45
N ASP A 149 -3.04 0.97 20.72
CA ASP A 149 -3.48 -0.33 20.21
C ASP A 149 -4.99 -0.52 20.35
N LYS A 150 -5.54 -0.24 21.53
CA LYS A 150 -6.97 -0.45 21.83
C LYS A 150 -7.86 0.30 20.84
N ILE A 151 -7.62 1.57 20.62
CA ILE A 151 -8.45 2.43 19.76
C ILE A 151 -8.29 1.99 18.30
N TYR A 152 -7.03 1.77 17.87
CA TYR A 152 -6.73 1.35 16.52
C TYR A 152 -7.38 0.00 16.17
N LEU A 153 -7.14 -1.01 17.00
CA LEU A 153 -7.67 -2.36 16.81
C LEU A 153 -9.20 -2.42 16.91
N GLN A 154 -9.81 -1.61 17.77
CA GLN A 154 -11.26 -1.51 17.85
C GLN A 154 -11.86 -1.02 16.52
N LYS A 155 -11.28 0.03 15.91
CA LYS A 155 -11.74 0.52 14.61
C LYS A 155 -11.48 -0.49 13.51
N LEU A 156 -10.29 -1.13 13.49
CA LEU A 156 -9.96 -2.13 12.48
C LEU A 156 -10.91 -3.32 12.51
N LYS A 157 -11.15 -3.86 13.71
CA LYS A 157 -12.05 -5.01 13.94
C LYS A 157 -13.51 -4.69 13.62
N LYS A 158 -13.90 -3.43 13.65
CA LYS A 158 -15.23 -2.99 13.26
C LYS A 158 -15.33 -2.81 11.75
N TYR A 159 -14.48 -1.99 11.16
CA TYR A 159 -14.69 -1.48 9.81
C TYR A 159 -14.19 -2.42 8.70
N LEU A 160 -13.08 -3.14 8.91
CA LEU A 160 -12.59 -4.03 7.85
C LEU A 160 -13.58 -5.17 7.50
N PRO A 161 -14.21 -5.86 8.48
CA PRO A 161 -15.26 -6.83 8.15
C PRO A 161 -16.47 -6.21 7.45
N GLU A 162 -16.91 -5.01 7.88
CA GLU A 162 -18.03 -4.29 7.25
C GLU A 162 -17.74 -3.95 5.78
N VAL A 163 -16.50 -3.54 5.47
CA VAL A 163 -16.08 -3.25 4.09
C VAL A 163 -16.05 -4.53 3.26
N ILE A 164 -15.48 -5.61 3.80
CA ILE A 164 -15.44 -6.91 3.10
C ILE A 164 -16.85 -7.41 2.82
N GLU A 165 -17.77 -7.33 3.78
CA GLU A 165 -19.15 -7.78 3.61
C GLU A 165 -19.91 -6.95 2.56
N LYS A 166 -19.71 -5.62 2.53
CA LYS A 166 -20.42 -4.73 1.62
C LYS A 166 -19.86 -4.72 0.20
N PHE A 167 -18.54 -4.76 0.08
CA PHE A 167 -17.87 -4.71 -1.22
C PHE A 167 -17.71 -6.07 -1.86
N GLU A 168 -17.64 -7.15 -1.05
CA GLU A 168 -17.45 -8.55 -1.47
C GLU A 168 -16.22 -8.74 -2.37
N PRO A 169 -15.01 -8.33 -1.90
CA PRO A 169 -13.80 -8.44 -2.72
C PRO A 169 -13.45 -9.92 -2.95
N ASN A 170 -12.95 -10.23 -4.14
CA ASN A 170 -12.41 -11.55 -4.45
C ASN A 170 -10.87 -11.57 -4.49
N PHE A 171 -10.24 -10.43 -4.19
CA PHE A 171 -8.80 -10.32 -3.95
C PHE A 171 -8.51 -9.15 -3.00
N ILE A 172 -7.50 -9.30 -2.14
CA ILE A 172 -7.05 -8.23 -1.23
C ILE A 172 -5.57 -7.96 -1.43
N PHE A 173 -5.21 -6.68 -1.60
CA PHE A 173 -3.86 -6.18 -1.36
C PHE A 173 -3.79 -5.60 0.04
N TYR A 174 -2.79 -6.00 0.80
CA TYR A 174 -2.55 -5.50 2.15
C TYR A 174 -1.19 -4.79 2.23
N LEU A 175 -1.21 -3.52 2.57
CA LEU A 175 -0.03 -2.74 2.87
C LEU A 175 0.18 -2.73 4.38
N SER A 176 1.24 -3.43 4.84
CA SER A 176 1.47 -3.73 6.25
C SER A 176 2.52 -2.82 6.91
N GLY A 177 2.52 -1.52 6.58
CA GLY A 177 3.47 -0.56 7.13
C GLY A 177 3.61 -0.67 8.65
N VAL A 178 4.85 -0.71 9.16
CA VAL A 178 5.12 -0.79 10.60
C VAL A 178 5.45 0.57 11.23
N ASP A 179 5.33 1.63 10.45
CA ASP A 179 5.50 3.03 10.89
C ASP A 179 4.35 3.55 11.77
N VAL A 180 3.36 2.71 12.05
CA VAL A 180 2.34 2.91 13.09
C VAL A 180 2.89 2.74 14.51
N LEU A 181 4.12 2.19 14.66
CA LEU A 181 4.74 1.96 15.96
C LEU A 181 5.12 3.28 16.65
N SER A 182 4.96 3.32 17.98
CA SER A 182 5.26 4.50 18.82
C SER A 182 6.72 4.95 18.79
N ASN A 183 7.65 4.11 18.35
CA ASN A 183 9.07 4.43 18.22
C ASN A 183 9.50 4.70 16.77
N ASP A 184 8.56 4.81 15.85
CA ASP A 184 8.84 5.21 14.48
C ASP A 184 9.25 6.69 14.41
N LYS A 185 10.11 7.05 13.45
CA LYS A 185 10.63 8.42 13.32
C LYS A 185 9.73 9.33 12.50
N LEU A 186 8.90 8.78 11.64
CA LEU A 186 8.03 9.51 10.72
C LEU A 186 6.56 9.33 11.09
N GLY A 187 6.21 8.18 11.67
CA GLY A 187 4.89 7.90 12.19
C GLY A 187 4.59 8.65 13.48
N LYS A 188 3.33 8.97 13.71
CA LYS A 188 2.85 9.66 14.91
C LYS A 188 1.82 8.86 15.69
N LEU A 189 1.59 7.60 15.34
CA LEU A 189 0.72 6.72 16.12
C LEU A 189 1.46 6.08 17.28
N GLY A 190 0.71 5.55 18.24
CA GLY A 190 1.24 5.02 19.48
C GLY A 190 1.15 3.50 19.62
N LEU A 191 1.15 2.73 18.51
CA LEU A 191 1.03 1.29 18.58
C LEU A 191 2.28 0.65 19.20
N THR A 192 2.05 -0.39 19.99
CA THR A 192 3.11 -1.29 20.44
C THR A 192 3.41 -2.35 19.38
N LEU A 193 4.57 -3.00 19.50
CA LEU A 193 4.89 -4.16 18.65
C LEU A 193 3.83 -5.28 18.78
N GLY A 194 3.28 -5.45 19.99
CA GLY A 194 2.17 -6.38 20.25
C GLY A 194 0.91 -6.01 19.48
N GLY A 195 0.52 -4.74 19.53
CA GLY A 195 -0.62 -4.20 18.79
C GLY A 195 -0.46 -4.32 17.29
N CYS A 196 0.75 -4.04 16.76
CA CYS A 196 1.06 -4.20 15.35
C CYS A 196 0.92 -5.69 14.90
N LYS A 197 1.46 -6.63 15.68
CA LYS A 197 1.30 -8.07 15.41
C LYS A 197 -0.16 -8.53 15.50
N GLU A 198 -0.95 -7.99 16.42
CA GLU A 198 -2.38 -8.29 16.53
C GLU A 198 -3.15 -7.75 15.31
N ARG A 199 -2.81 -6.55 14.84
CA ARG A 199 -3.31 -5.95 13.60
C ARG A 199 -3.12 -6.90 12.42
N ASP A 200 -1.88 -7.32 12.19
CA ASP A 200 -1.53 -8.19 11.06
C ASP A 200 -2.22 -9.54 11.16
N ARG A 201 -2.19 -10.17 12.34
CA ARG A 201 -2.90 -11.44 12.58
C ARG A 201 -4.38 -11.32 12.28
N PHE A 202 -5.03 -10.23 12.71
CA PHE A 202 -6.44 -10.02 12.45
C PHE A 202 -6.76 -9.97 10.96
N VAL A 203 -5.95 -9.23 10.15
CA VAL A 203 -6.12 -9.17 8.69
C VAL A 203 -5.95 -10.55 8.06
N LEU A 204 -4.88 -11.27 8.44
CA LEU A 204 -4.59 -12.61 7.93
C LEU A 204 -5.73 -13.61 8.23
N ASP A 205 -6.18 -13.64 9.48
CA ASP A 205 -7.25 -14.55 9.92
C ASP A 205 -8.58 -14.22 9.23
N LEU A 206 -8.88 -12.94 9.03
CA LEU A 206 -10.09 -12.51 8.35
C LEU A 206 -10.09 -12.92 6.87
N CYS A 207 -8.98 -12.71 6.15
CA CYS A 207 -8.83 -13.14 4.76
C CYS A 207 -8.93 -14.67 4.65
N LYS A 208 -8.25 -15.42 5.52
CA LYS A 208 -8.31 -16.89 5.57
C LYS A 208 -9.73 -17.38 5.82
N LYS A 209 -10.45 -16.79 6.79
CA LYS A 209 -11.84 -17.15 7.12
C LYS A 209 -12.77 -16.97 5.93
N ASN A 210 -12.60 -15.87 5.19
CA ASN A 210 -13.44 -15.54 4.03
C ASN A 210 -12.91 -16.19 2.73
N LYS A 211 -11.79 -16.92 2.77
CA LYS A 211 -11.14 -17.56 1.61
C LYS A 211 -10.79 -16.53 0.49
N ILE A 212 -10.40 -15.34 0.87
CA ILE A 212 -10.01 -14.28 -0.06
C ILE A 212 -8.49 -14.32 -0.20
N PRO A 213 -7.95 -14.50 -1.43
CA PRO A 213 -6.52 -14.42 -1.69
C PRO A 213 -5.93 -13.08 -1.27
N LEU A 214 -4.74 -13.10 -0.64
CA LEU A 214 -4.10 -11.95 -0.03
C LEU A 214 -2.66 -11.79 -0.51
N GLN A 215 -2.35 -10.65 -1.13
CA GLN A 215 -0.99 -10.22 -1.38
C GLN A 215 -0.58 -9.16 -0.35
N ILE A 216 0.59 -9.31 0.26
CA ILE A 216 1.12 -8.41 1.29
C ILE A 216 2.33 -7.66 0.75
N SER A 217 2.35 -6.34 0.92
CA SER A 217 3.51 -5.46 0.71
C SER A 217 4.00 -4.90 2.04
N MET A 218 5.31 -4.65 2.19
CA MET A 218 5.89 -4.21 3.47
C MET A 218 5.41 -2.84 3.93
N GLY A 219 5.38 -1.84 3.04
CA GLY A 219 5.07 -0.45 3.42
C GLY A 219 6.19 0.26 4.18
N GLY A 220 5.85 1.33 4.90
CA GLY A 220 6.77 2.13 5.70
C GLY A 220 7.23 1.45 6.98
N GLY A 221 8.37 1.95 7.51
CA GLY A 221 8.95 1.51 8.76
C GLY A 221 10.32 2.15 8.97
N TYR A 222 10.41 3.09 9.91
CA TYR A 222 11.56 3.97 10.11
C TYR A 222 12.03 3.96 11.58
N SER A 223 11.75 2.87 12.31
CA SER A 223 12.25 2.71 13.68
C SER A 223 13.77 2.71 13.72
N SER A 224 14.33 3.23 14.83
CA SER A 224 15.77 3.16 15.08
C SER A 224 16.27 1.74 15.35
N LYS A 225 15.38 0.83 15.67
CA LYS A 225 15.69 -0.58 15.95
C LYS A 225 15.19 -1.45 14.81
N LEU A 226 16.11 -1.99 14.01
CA LEU A 226 15.78 -2.84 12.87
C LEU A 226 14.87 -4.02 13.23
N LYS A 227 15.08 -4.64 14.40
CA LYS A 227 14.25 -5.75 14.90
C LYS A 227 12.77 -5.40 15.17
N ASP A 228 12.42 -4.12 15.19
CA ASP A 228 11.06 -3.66 15.35
C ASP A 228 10.37 -3.47 13.97
N ILE A 229 11.16 -3.57 12.88
CA ILE A 229 10.70 -3.42 11.49
C ILE A 229 10.54 -4.78 10.80
N ILE A 230 11.30 -5.81 11.25
CA ILE A 230 11.37 -7.14 10.62
C ILE A 230 10.67 -8.19 11.48
#